data_7e08fff3658ee86ff77aa86c3f93e96c
#
_entry.id   7e08fff3658ee86ff77aa86c3f93e96c
#
_cell.length_a   1.000
_cell.length_b   1.000
_cell.length_c   1.000
_cell.angle_alpha   90.00
_cell.angle_beta   90.00
_cell.angle_gamma   90.00
#
_symmetry.space_group_name_H-M   'P 1'
#
loop_
_entity.id
_entity.type
_entity.pdbx_description
1 polymer ?
#
loop_
_entity_poly.entity_id
_entity_poly.type
_entity_poly.pdbx_seq_one_letter_code
_entity_poly.pdbx_strand_id
1 'polypeptide(L)'
;MKKSLHFHVQGYPFVHEKHTLKIDVVFDKIYENQKVRIAMEIIHIDKHIIVCIKPPRVLSTDEPGGLPELVREALGDSKADVRTVHRLDRVVSGLMVLARTAPAASELSRQIREGEFEKEYLAILHGIPQQDHAILRDLLLRNKPERKTYVVTETGKGVQEAVLDYELIGKTAELSKVCIHLHTGRTHQIRAQFSSRGLPLVGDRKYSLNDDPCEIALWSHKLGFYHPVTGEWLTFTKEPPETYPWTEF
;
A
#
# COMPACT_ATOMS: atom_id res chain seq x y z
N MET A 1 -14.55 -31.19 -2.70
CA MET A 1 -15.51 -30.06 -2.72
C MET A 1 -15.07 -29.10 -3.82
N LYS A 2 -15.88 -28.94 -4.88
CA LYS A 2 -15.56 -28.06 -6.02
C LYS A 2 -15.71 -26.61 -5.58
N LYS A 3 -14.61 -25.83 -5.66
CA LYS A 3 -14.62 -24.37 -5.46
C LYS A 3 -15.25 -23.75 -6.72
N SER A 4 -16.37 -23.05 -6.55
CA SER A 4 -16.98 -22.26 -7.61
C SER A 4 -16.24 -20.92 -7.67
N LEU A 5 -15.37 -20.74 -8.66
CA LEU A 5 -14.81 -19.45 -9.03
C LEU A 5 -15.80 -18.76 -9.98
N HIS A 6 -16.35 -17.65 -9.58
CA HIS A 6 -17.12 -16.80 -10.47
C HIS A 6 -16.21 -15.73 -11.03
N PHE A 7 -15.80 -15.91 -12.30
CA PHE A 7 -15.09 -14.89 -13.07
C PHE A 7 -16.11 -13.98 -13.72
N HIS A 8 -16.08 -12.69 -13.40
CA HIS A 8 -16.74 -11.67 -14.22
C HIS A 8 -15.66 -11.00 -15.09
N VAL A 9 -15.49 -11.53 -16.31
CA VAL A 9 -14.64 -10.91 -17.33
C VAL A 9 -15.53 -10.06 -18.21
N GLN A 10 -15.55 -8.75 -18.04
CA GLN A 10 -16.09 -7.85 -19.04
C GLN A 10 -15.04 -7.57 -20.10
N GLY A 11 -15.10 -8.30 -21.21
CA GLY A 11 -14.30 -8.05 -22.40
C GLY A 11 -14.92 -6.94 -23.25
N TYR A 12 -14.17 -5.87 -23.50
CA TYR A 12 -14.43 -4.92 -24.57
C TYR A 12 -13.52 -5.19 -25.76
N PRO A 13 -13.98 -4.94 -27.01
CA PRO A 13 -13.24 -5.30 -28.22
C PRO A 13 -12.01 -4.41 -28.43
N PHE A 14 -11.01 -5.01 -29.04
CA PHE A 14 -9.70 -4.44 -29.39
C PHE A 14 -9.80 -3.08 -30.08
N VAL A 15 -9.27 -2.04 -29.46
CA VAL A 15 -8.79 -0.83 -30.08
C VAL A 15 -7.41 -0.55 -29.49
N HIS A 16 -6.46 -0.15 -30.33
CA HIS A 16 -5.06 0.14 -29.98
C HIS A 16 -4.94 1.33 -29.03
N GLU A 17 -5.16 1.09 -27.73
CA GLU A 17 -4.84 1.99 -26.63
C GLU A 17 -4.39 1.12 -25.45
N LYS A 18 -3.40 1.60 -24.67
CA LYS A 18 -2.73 0.93 -23.54
C LYS A 18 -3.72 0.08 -22.72
N HIS A 19 -3.62 -1.24 -22.81
CA HIS A 19 -4.58 -2.18 -22.21
C HIS A 19 -4.46 -2.15 -20.68
N THR A 20 -5.35 -1.44 -20.01
CA THR A 20 -5.63 -1.64 -18.59
C THR A 20 -6.66 -2.75 -18.48
N LEU A 21 -6.22 -3.98 -18.25
CA LEU A 21 -7.10 -5.09 -17.98
C LEU A 21 -7.53 -5.02 -16.52
N LYS A 22 -8.74 -4.55 -16.27
CA LYS A 22 -9.31 -4.53 -14.92
C LYS A 22 -9.85 -5.93 -14.60
N ILE A 23 -9.24 -6.63 -13.64
CA ILE A 23 -9.71 -7.92 -13.16
C ILE A 23 -10.08 -7.77 -11.69
N ASP A 24 -11.37 -7.82 -11.42
CA ASP A 24 -11.88 -7.89 -10.04
C ASP A 24 -11.95 -9.36 -9.61
N VAL A 25 -11.23 -9.72 -8.58
CA VAL A 25 -11.19 -11.09 -8.05
C VAL A 25 -11.65 -11.09 -6.61
N VAL A 26 -12.58 -11.99 -6.30
CA VAL A 26 -13.12 -12.14 -4.94
C VAL A 26 -12.72 -13.51 -4.40
N PHE A 27 -12.09 -13.51 -3.23
CA PHE A 27 -11.68 -14.71 -2.52
C PHE A 27 -12.48 -14.89 -1.24
N ASP A 28 -12.96 -16.11 -0.98
CA ASP A 28 -13.47 -16.50 0.32
C ASP A 28 -12.29 -17.08 1.14
N LYS A 29 -11.78 -16.36 2.12
CA LYS A 29 -10.72 -16.80 3.02
C LYS A 29 -11.26 -16.93 4.46
N ILE A 30 -10.63 -17.78 5.25
CA ILE A 30 -10.94 -17.92 6.67
C ILE A 30 -9.81 -17.28 7.46
N TYR A 31 -10.11 -16.20 8.18
CA TYR A 31 -9.21 -15.54 9.12
C TYR A 31 -9.81 -15.63 10.53
N GLU A 32 -9.02 -16.11 11.48
CA GLU A 32 -9.44 -16.19 12.90
C GLU A 32 -10.83 -16.85 13.07
N ASN A 33 -11.08 -17.95 12.34
CA ASN A 33 -12.37 -18.69 12.28
C ASN A 33 -13.56 -17.91 11.68
N GLN A 34 -13.32 -16.78 11.05
CA GLN A 34 -14.34 -16.02 10.33
C GLN A 34 -14.14 -16.14 8.81
N LYS A 35 -15.24 -16.38 8.10
CA LYS A 35 -15.26 -16.36 6.63
C LYS A 35 -15.23 -14.91 6.16
N VAL A 36 -14.12 -14.49 5.56
CA VAL A 36 -13.93 -13.12 5.06
C VAL A 36 -13.85 -13.15 3.54
N ARG A 37 -14.63 -12.29 2.91
CA ARG A 37 -14.51 -12.00 1.49
C ARG A 37 -13.41 -10.97 1.27
N ILE A 38 -12.41 -11.33 0.45
CA ILE A 38 -11.32 -10.44 0.05
C ILE A 38 -11.53 -10.11 -1.42
N ALA A 39 -11.74 -8.83 -1.72
CA ALA A 39 -11.73 -8.33 -3.09
C ALA A 39 -10.32 -7.80 -3.42
N MET A 40 -9.78 -8.19 -4.55
CA MET A 40 -8.52 -7.71 -5.10
C MET A 40 -8.76 -7.25 -6.55
N GLU A 41 -8.25 -6.09 -6.90
CA GLU A 41 -8.30 -5.54 -8.25
C GLU A 41 -6.89 -5.59 -8.86
N ILE A 42 -6.74 -6.22 -10.03
CA ILE A 42 -5.54 -6.12 -10.86
C ILE A 42 -5.78 -4.98 -11.86
N ILE A 43 -4.92 -3.95 -11.79
CA ILE A 43 -5.02 -2.73 -12.60
C ILE A 43 -4.23 -2.86 -13.89
N HIS A 44 -3.07 -3.50 -13.80
CA HIS A 44 -2.20 -3.72 -14.96
C HIS A 44 -1.50 -5.07 -14.84
N ILE A 45 -1.34 -5.74 -15.97
CA ILE A 45 -0.56 -6.97 -16.08
C ILE A 45 0.09 -7.06 -17.46
N ASP A 46 1.38 -7.40 -17.47
CA ASP A 46 2.12 -7.76 -18.66
C ASP A 46 3.04 -8.96 -18.37
N LYS A 47 4.06 -9.18 -19.20
CA LYS A 47 5.02 -10.29 -19.05
C LYS A 47 5.99 -10.08 -17.88
N HIS A 48 6.15 -8.87 -17.37
CA HIS A 48 7.20 -8.46 -16.45
C HIS A 48 6.70 -7.93 -15.12
N ILE A 49 5.52 -7.29 -15.09
CA ILE A 49 4.95 -6.68 -13.90
C ILE A 49 3.45 -6.98 -13.74
N ILE A 50 2.98 -6.86 -12.50
CA ILE A 50 1.56 -6.79 -12.13
C ILE A 50 1.39 -5.60 -11.22
N VAL A 51 0.43 -4.72 -11.50
CA VAL A 51 -0.01 -3.67 -10.57
C VAL A 51 -1.40 -4.02 -10.08
N CYS A 52 -1.57 -4.07 -8.76
CA CYS A 52 -2.83 -4.46 -8.13
C CYS A 52 -3.11 -3.64 -6.87
N ILE A 53 -4.35 -3.70 -6.41
CA ILE A 53 -4.75 -3.18 -5.11
C ILE A 53 -4.57 -4.27 -4.05
N LYS A 54 -3.65 -4.05 -3.10
CA LYS A 54 -3.52 -4.92 -1.95
C LYS A 54 -4.69 -4.68 -0.99
N PRO A 55 -5.49 -5.69 -0.66
CA PRO A 55 -6.54 -5.56 0.35
C PRO A 55 -5.97 -5.36 1.77
N PRO A 56 -6.77 -4.82 2.71
CA PRO A 56 -6.39 -4.77 4.12
C PRO A 56 -6.25 -6.19 4.69
N ARG A 57 -5.48 -6.35 5.75
CA ARG A 57 -5.21 -7.62 6.47
C ARG A 57 -4.45 -8.68 5.68
N VAL A 58 -4.09 -8.42 4.42
CA VAL A 58 -3.25 -9.28 3.58
C VAL A 58 -1.78 -8.89 3.73
N LEU A 59 -0.91 -9.89 3.89
CA LEU A 59 0.54 -9.67 3.89
C LEU A 59 1.04 -9.34 2.48
N SER A 60 2.04 -8.47 2.39
CA SER A 60 2.68 -8.14 1.10
C SER A 60 3.69 -9.20 0.64
N THR A 61 4.11 -10.07 1.55
CA THR A 61 5.15 -11.08 1.35
C THR A 61 4.58 -12.42 0.87
N ASP A 62 5.43 -13.28 0.29
CA ASP A 62 5.05 -14.59 -0.22
C ASP A 62 4.94 -15.61 0.93
N GLU A 63 3.89 -15.47 1.68
CA GLU A 63 3.48 -16.33 2.78
C GLU A 63 2.06 -16.85 2.53
N PRO A 64 1.62 -17.94 3.18
CA PRO A 64 0.24 -18.42 3.03
C PRO A 64 -0.78 -17.32 3.32
N GLY A 65 -1.67 -17.06 2.35
CA GLY A 65 -2.65 -15.96 2.38
C GLY A 65 -2.07 -14.57 2.05
N GLY A 66 -0.80 -14.49 1.65
CA GLY A 66 -0.17 -13.24 1.20
C GLY A 66 -0.56 -12.82 -0.21
N LEU A 67 -0.23 -11.58 -0.57
CA LEU A 67 -0.60 -10.99 -1.86
C LEU A 67 -0.08 -11.80 -3.07
N PRO A 68 1.16 -12.32 -3.10
CA PRO A 68 1.62 -13.15 -4.20
C PRO A 68 0.79 -14.43 -4.41
N GLU A 69 0.35 -15.09 -3.33
CA GLU A 69 -0.54 -16.25 -3.42
C GLU A 69 -1.90 -15.87 -4.00
N LEU A 70 -2.50 -14.77 -3.54
CA LEU A 70 -3.77 -14.26 -4.09
C LEU A 70 -3.67 -13.93 -5.56
N VAL A 71 -2.56 -13.34 -5.99
CA VAL A 71 -2.30 -13.04 -7.40
C VAL A 71 -2.18 -14.33 -8.22
N ARG A 72 -1.46 -15.36 -7.75
CA ARG A 72 -1.39 -16.66 -8.42
C ARG A 72 -2.77 -17.32 -8.54
N GLU A 73 -3.58 -17.25 -7.48
CA GLU A 73 -4.97 -17.74 -7.51
C GLU A 73 -5.80 -16.98 -8.57
N ALA A 74 -5.65 -15.64 -8.63
CA ALA A 74 -6.33 -14.80 -9.62
C ALA A 74 -5.93 -15.13 -11.06
N LEU A 75 -4.66 -15.46 -11.27
CA LEU A 75 -4.14 -15.85 -12.58
C LEU A 75 -4.52 -17.29 -12.99
N GLY A 76 -5.03 -18.10 -12.05
CA GLY A 76 -5.28 -19.52 -12.25
C GLY A 76 -4.00 -20.35 -12.42
N ASP A 77 -2.85 -19.80 -12.04
CA ASP A 77 -1.53 -20.43 -12.17
C ASP A 77 -0.78 -20.38 -10.82
N SER A 78 -0.83 -21.49 -10.09
CA SER A 78 -0.16 -21.63 -8.79
C SER A 78 1.38 -21.59 -8.86
N LYS A 79 1.95 -21.73 -10.06
CA LYS A 79 3.40 -21.72 -10.31
C LYS A 79 3.88 -20.39 -10.90
N ALA A 80 2.98 -19.44 -11.16
CA ALA A 80 3.37 -18.14 -11.69
C ALA A 80 4.44 -17.48 -10.81
N ASP A 81 5.49 -16.97 -11.45
CA ASP A 81 6.53 -16.20 -10.74
C ASP A 81 5.95 -14.83 -10.38
N VAL A 82 5.74 -14.60 -9.06
CA VAL A 82 5.18 -13.37 -8.52
C VAL A 82 6.06 -12.94 -7.34
N ARG A 83 6.81 -11.84 -7.54
CA ARG A 83 7.85 -11.38 -6.62
C ARG A 83 7.50 -10.02 -6.03
N THR A 84 7.57 -9.91 -4.73
CA THR A 84 7.42 -8.66 -4.00
C THR A 84 8.69 -7.81 -4.10
N VAL A 85 8.59 -6.56 -4.54
CA VAL A 85 9.71 -5.60 -4.62
C VAL A 85 9.60 -4.48 -3.58
N HIS A 86 8.39 -4.19 -3.11
CA HIS A 86 8.13 -3.29 -1.97
C HIS A 86 6.97 -3.81 -1.13
N ARG A 87 6.71 -3.17 0.01
CA ARG A 87 5.70 -3.66 0.95
C ARG A 87 4.81 -2.55 1.45
N LEU A 88 3.54 -2.89 1.67
CA LEU A 88 2.62 -2.18 2.57
C LEU A 88 2.51 -2.95 3.89
N ASP A 89 2.20 -2.27 4.97
CA ASP A 89 1.86 -2.94 6.22
C ASP A 89 0.62 -3.84 6.02
N ARG A 90 0.48 -4.88 6.84
CA ARG A 90 -0.64 -5.83 6.73
C ARG A 90 -2.01 -5.14 6.70
N VAL A 91 -2.18 -4.09 7.51
CA VAL A 91 -3.44 -3.34 7.65
C VAL A 91 -3.64 -2.27 6.59
N VAL A 92 -2.58 -1.85 5.89
CA VAL A 92 -2.61 -0.81 4.86
C VAL A 92 -3.04 -1.37 3.52
N SER A 93 -3.83 -0.62 2.78
CA SER A 93 -4.36 -0.98 1.47
C SER A 93 -3.85 -0.05 0.36
N GLY A 94 -4.14 -0.40 -0.88
CA GLY A 94 -3.83 0.42 -2.05
C GLY A 94 -2.85 -0.22 -3.02
N LEU A 95 -2.28 0.59 -3.90
CA LEU A 95 -1.46 0.18 -5.01
C LEU A 95 -0.18 -0.53 -4.60
N MET A 96 0.06 -1.68 -5.22
CA MET A 96 1.34 -2.40 -5.18
C MET A 96 1.74 -2.86 -6.58
N VAL A 97 3.05 -2.81 -6.88
CA VAL A 97 3.64 -3.47 -8.04
C VAL A 97 4.37 -4.74 -7.60
N LEU A 98 4.18 -5.80 -8.35
CA LEU A 98 4.84 -7.10 -8.21
C LEU A 98 5.59 -7.39 -9.51
N ALA A 99 6.77 -8.00 -9.41
CA ALA A 99 7.50 -8.44 -10.58
C ALA A 99 7.12 -9.89 -10.95
N ARG A 100 7.12 -10.20 -12.23
CA ARG A 100 6.85 -11.54 -12.80
C ARG A 100 8.10 -12.28 -13.25
N THR A 101 9.27 -11.64 -13.11
CA THR A 101 10.56 -12.24 -13.45
C THR A 101 11.64 -11.75 -12.50
N ALA A 102 12.70 -12.52 -12.30
CA ALA A 102 13.82 -12.12 -11.46
C ALA A 102 14.54 -10.84 -11.96
N PRO A 103 14.80 -10.65 -13.26
CA PRO A 103 15.36 -9.40 -13.79
C PRO A 103 14.47 -8.19 -13.51
N ALA A 104 13.14 -8.29 -13.69
CA ALA A 104 12.23 -7.21 -13.40
C ALA A 104 12.22 -6.87 -11.90
N ALA A 105 12.27 -7.88 -11.01
CA ALA A 105 12.35 -7.65 -9.57
C ALA A 105 13.65 -6.94 -9.17
N SER A 106 14.78 -7.32 -9.79
CA SER A 106 16.08 -6.68 -9.55
C SER A 106 16.06 -5.21 -9.97
N GLU A 107 15.53 -4.92 -11.15
CA GLU A 107 15.48 -3.55 -11.69
C GLU A 107 14.55 -2.65 -10.86
N LEU A 108 13.32 -3.09 -10.55
CA LEU A 108 12.43 -2.32 -9.68
C LEU A 108 13.02 -2.10 -8.28
N SER A 109 13.74 -3.10 -7.74
CA SER A 109 14.44 -2.94 -6.46
C SER A 109 15.59 -1.94 -6.55
N ARG A 110 16.28 -1.83 -7.70
CA ARG A 110 17.30 -0.81 -7.97
C ARG A 110 16.65 0.57 -7.93
N GLN A 111 15.58 0.78 -8.70
CA GLN A 111 14.87 2.07 -8.76
C GLN A 111 14.42 2.53 -7.36
N ILE A 112 13.91 1.60 -6.53
CA ILE A 112 13.52 1.92 -5.14
C ILE A 112 14.73 2.38 -4.31
N ARG A 113 15.89 1.73 -4.45
CA ARG A 113 17.10 2.11 -3.70
C ARG A 113 17.68 3.44 -4.16
N GLU A 114 17.57 3.75 -5.45
CA GLU A 114 18.15 4.95 -6.08
C GLU A 114 17.18 6.14 -6.05
N GLY A 115 15.97 5.96 -5.49
CA GLY A 115 14.98 7.03 -5.38
C GLY A 115 14.27 7.38 -6.69
N GLU A 116 14.35 6.49 -7.68
CA GLU A 116 13.67 6.61 -8.98
C GLU A 116 12.24 6.03 -8.97
N PHE A 117 11.75 5.66 -7.79
CA PHE A 117 10.42 5.06 -7.60
C PHE A 117 9.57 5.98 -6.72
N GLU A 118 8.54 6.57 -7.31
CA GLU A 118 7.61 7.45 -6.61
C GLU A 118 6.55 6.67 -5.85
N LYS A 119 6.24 7.10 -4.62
CA LYS A 119 5.19 6.57 -3.77
C LYS A 119 4.44 7.72 -3.12
N GLU A 120 3.16 7.81 -3.43
CA GLU A 120 2.26 8.78 -2.82
C GLU A 120 1.16 8.06 -2.06
N TYR A 121 0.86 8.55 -0.87
CA TYR A 121 -0.17 8.00 0.00
C TYR A 121 -1.19 9.07 0.34
N LEU A 122 -2.44 8.65 0.52
CA LEU A 122 -3.45 9.44 1.20
C LEU A 122 -3.62 8.92 2.61
N ALA A 123 -3.78 9.83 3.57
CA ALA A 123 -4.07 9.47 4.95
C ALA A 123 -5.10 10.44 5.56
N ILE A 124 -5.90 9.92 6.49
CA ILE A 124 -6.76 10.76 7.34
C ILE A 124 -6.23 10.68 8.76
N LEU A 125 -6.02 11.85 9.35
CA LEU A 125 -5.44 12.03 10.67
C LEU A 125 -6.51 12.52 11.65
N HIS A 126 -6.41 12.12 12.92
CA HIS A 126 -7.05 12.83 14.01
C HIS A 126 -6.30 14.14 14.28
N GLY A 127 -7.04 15.25 14.32
CA GLY A 127 -6.48 16.59 14.46
C GLY A 127 -6.03 17.19 13.13
N ILE A 128 -5.52 18.40 13.22
CA ILE A 128 -5.10 19.20 12.05
C ILE A 128 -3.63 19.58 12.24
N PRO A 129 -2.76 19.28 11.25
CA PRO A 129 -1.38 19.72 11.28
C PRO A 129 -1.27 21.25 11.40
N GLN A 130 -0.25 21.74 12.12
CA GLN A 130 0.00 23.17 12.27
C GLN A 130 0.42 23.84 10.96
N GLN A 131 1.00 23.09 10.03
CA GLN A 131 1.45 23.56 8.73
C GLN A 131 0.71 22.78 7.65
N ASP A 132 0.24 23.47 6.62
CA ASP A 132 -0.42 22.84 5.49
C ASP A 132 0.53 22.00 4.64
N HIS A 133 1.84 22.27 4.74
CA HIS A 133 2.92 21.49 4.10
C HIS A 133 4.13 21.43 5.03
N ALA A 134 4.74 20.25 5.17
CA ALA A 134 6.01 20.10 5.89
C ALA A 134 6.78 18.84 5.45
N ILE A 135 8.10 18.92 5.64
CA ILE A 135 8.98 17.75 5.54
C ILE A 135 9.20 17.20 6.94
N LEU A 136 8.84 15.94 7.15
CA LEU A 136 9.10 15.23 8.40
C LEU A 136 10.37 14.40 8.28
N ARG A 137 11.36 14.74 9.10
CA ARG A 137 12.63 14.02 9.18
C ARG A 137 12.83 13.55 10.62
N ASP A 138 12.84 12.25 10.81
CA ASP A 138 12.93 11.62 12.13
C ASP A 138 13.89 10.43 12.11
N LEU A 139 14.38 10.07 13.29
CA LEU A 139 15.06 8.81 13.54
C LEU A 139 14.05 7.78 14.03
N LEU A 140 14.00 6.63 13.39
CA LEU A 140 13.07 5.55 13.73
C LEU A 140 13.80 4.33 14.24
N LEU A 141 13.30 3.78 15.37
CA LEU A 141 13.74 2.52 15.95
C LEU A 141 12.59 1.51 15.96
N ARG A 142 12.81 0.35 15.34
CA ARG A 142 11.87 -0.78 15.36
C ARG A 142 12.01 -1.59 16.64
N ASN A 143 11.00 -1.56 17.51
CA ASN A 143 10.84 -2.48 18.62
C ASN A 143 10.22 -3.81 18.09
N LYS A 144 11.05 -4.87 17.97
CA LYS A 144 10.62 -6.15 17.40
C LYS A 144 9.62 -6.90 18.30
N PRO A 145 9.81 -7.01 19.62
CA PRO A 145 8.85 -7.63 20.53
C PRO A 145 7.46 -7.03 20.44
N GLU A 146 7.35 -5.71 20.45
CA GLU A 146 6.07 -4.99 20.36
C GLU A 146 5.54 -4.89 18.92
N ARG A 147 6.36 -5.24 17.94
CA ARG A 147 6.06 -5.03 16.50
C ARG A 147 5.67 -3.58 16.19
N LYS A 148 6.26 -2.62 16.93
CA LYS A 148 5.98 -1.18 16.84
C LYS A 148 7.25 -0.41 16.51
N THR A 149 7.13 0.73 15.81
CA THR A 149 8.24 1.63 15.49
C THR A 149 8.05 2.92 16.26
N TYR A 150 9.13 3.45 16.81
CA TYR A 150 9.14 4.67 17.60
C TYR A 150 10.03 5.72 16.95
N VAL A 151 9.64 6.98 17.08
CA VAL A 151 10.55 8.11 16.85
C VAL A 151 11.48 8.21 18.06
N VAL A 152 12.76 8.33 17.80
CA VAL A 152 13.81 8.46 18.82
C VAL A 152 14.67 9.69 18.52
N THR A 153 15.38 10.19 19.52
CA THR A 153 16.21 11.40 19.41
C THR A 153 17.69 11.10 19.16
N GLU A 154 18.11 9.86 19.46
CA GLU A 154 19.51 9.47 19.39
C GLU A 154 19.75 8.42 18.29
N THR A 155 20.90 8.50 17.66
CA THR A 155 21.39 7.49 16.73
C THR A 155 21.87 6.25 17.49
N GLY A 156 21.78 5.09 16.86
CA GLY A 156 22.21 3.84 17.51
C GLY A 156 21.96 2.62 16.64
N LYS A 157 22.26 1.45 17.19
CA LYS A 157 22.07 0.18 16.47
C LYS A 157 20.59 -0.03 16.13
N GLY A 158 20.28 -0.15 14.84
CA GLY A 158 18.93 -0.38 14.32
C GLY A 158 18.09 0.88 14.16
N VAL A 159 18.61 2.05 14.52
CA VAL A 159 17.99 3.35 14.25
C VAL A 159 18.21 3.70 12.78
N GLN A 160 17.16 4.18 12.13
CA GLN A 160 17.19 4.55 10.72
C GLN A 160 16.54 5.92 10.50
N GLU A 161 17.15 6.75 9.65
CA GLU A 161 16.52 7.98 9.21
C GLU A 161 15.29 7.68 8.34
N ALA A 162 14.23 8.48 8.57
CA ALA A 162 12.96 8.42 7.87
C ALA A 162 12.55 9.81 7.42
N VAL A 163 12.29 9.96 6.12
CA VAL A 163 11.93 11.23 5.50
C VAL A 163 10.68 11.06 4.67
N LEU A 164 9.70 11.92 4.89
CA LEU A 164 8.54 12.14 4.05
C LEU A 164 8.22 13.62 3.97
N ASP A 165 7.50 14.06 2.98
CA ASP A 165 6.76 15.31 3.00
C ASP A 165 5.26 15.05 2.90
N TYR A 166 4.47 15.99 3.38
CA TYR A 166 3.03 15.95 3.26
C TYR A 166 2.43 17.30 2.88
N GLU A 167 1.27 17.24 2.25
CA GLU A 167 0.41 18.38 1.96
C GLU A 167 -0.98 18.13 2.55
N LEU A 168 -1.53 19.12 3.26
CA LEU A 168 -2.91 19.12 3.75
C LEU A 168 -3.86 19.42 2.59
N ILE A 169 -4.65 18.44 2.20
CA ILE A 169 -5.56 18.55 1.04
C ILE A 169 -7.04 18.62 1.42
N GLY A 170 -7.37 18.49 2.70
CA GLY A 170 -8.73 18.64 3.23
C GLY A 170 -8.73 18.65 4.75
N LYS A 171 -9.72 19.33 5.35
CA LYS A 171 -9.92 19.33 6.79
C LYS A 171 -11.39 19.52 7.18
N THR A 172 -11.78 18.89 8.29
CA THR A 172 -13.02 19.14 9.02
C THR A 172 -12.69 19.83 10.35
N ALA A 173 -13.61 19.85 11.30
CA ALA A 173 -13.32 20.36 12.64
C ALA A 173 -12.31 19.50 13.43
N GLU A 174 -12.29 18.18 13.20
CA GLU A 174 -11.54 17.21 14.00
C GLU A 174 -10.58 16.35 13.17
N LEU A 175 -10.78 16.24 11.87
CA LEU A 175 -10.01 15.38 10.99
C LEU A 175 -9.30 16.18 9.91
N SER A 176 -8.19 15.65 9.41
CA SER A 176 -7.49 16.19 8.25
C SER A 176 -7.11 15.08 7.24
N LYS A 177 -7.23 15.39 5.96
CA LYS A 177 -6.77 14.56 4.85
C LYS A 177 -5.46 15.10 4.33
N VAL A 178 -4.45 14.25 4.28
CA VAL A 178 -3.12 14.62 3.79
C VAL A 178 -2.69 13.74 2.63
N CYS A 179 -2.00 14.35 1.66
CA CYS A 179 -1.23 13.67 0.63
C CYS A 179 0.22 13.57 1.10
N ILE A 180 0.84 12.41 0.98
CA ILE A 180 2.16 12.10 1.56
C ILE A 180 3.08 11.52 0.49
N HIS A 181 4.25 12.14 0.30
CA HIS A 181 5.32 11.61 -0.54
C HIS A 181 6.40 10.95 0.32
N LEU A 182 6.66 9.68 0.07
CA LEU A 182 7.64 8.89 0.83
C LEU A 182 9.02 8.92 0.15
N HIS A 183 10.00 9.57 0.76
CA HIS A 183 11.41 9.51 0.34
C HIS A 183 12.11 8.26 0.87
N THR A 184 11.70 7.77 2.04
CA THR A 184 12.18 6.51 2.64
C THR A 184 11.00 5.58 2.94
N GLY A 185 11.24 4.27 3.02
CA GLY A 185 10.20 3.27 3.26
C GLY A 185 10.45 2.44 4.54
N ARG A 186 10.55 3.09 5.72
CA ARG A 186 10.76 2.37 6.99
C ARG A 186 9.47 1.72 7.46
N THR A 187 9.60 0.64 8.21
CA THR A 187 8.43 -0.06 8.77
C THR A 187 7.59 0.87 9.62
N HIS A 188 6.28 0.96 9.34
CA HIS A 188 5.32 1.84 9.99
C HIS A 188 5.69 3.34 9.95
N GLN A 189 6.47 3.79 8.97
CA GLN A 189 7.04 5.14 8.95
C GLN A 189 5.99 6.23 9.12
N ILE A 190 5.02 6.32 8.21
CA ILE A 190 3.94 7.32 8.22
C ILE A 190 3.22 7.30 9.59
N ARG A 191 2.83 6.13 10.03
CA ARG A 191 2.10 5.90 11.28
C ARG A 191 2.86 6.41 12.50
N ALA A 192 4.16 6.09 12.60
CA ALA A 192 5.01 6.51 13.72
C ALA A 192 5.27 8.02 13.71
N GLN A 193 5.57 8.60 12.53
CA GLN A 193 5.90 10.01 12.40
C GLN A 193 4.70 10.93 12.71
N PHE A 194 3.50 10.61 12.23
CA PHE A 194 2.30 11.40 12.57
C PHE A 194 1.86 11.17 14.02
N SER A 195 1.83 9.94 14.50
CA SER A 195 1.44 9.65 15.89
C SER A 195 2.36 10.32 16.91
N SER A 196 3.68 10.42 16.66
CA SER A 196 4.63 11.11 17.55
C SER A 196 4.36 12.61 17.66
N ARG A 197 3.60 13.18 16.74
CA ARG A 197 3.18 14.59 16.71
C ARG A 197 1.76 14.81 17.26
N GLY A 198 1.16 13.77 17.85
CA GLY A 198 -0.22 13.86 18.35
C GLY A 198 -1.28 13.83 17.24
N LEU A 199 -0.91 13.41 16.04
CA LEU A 199 -1.76 13.32 14.85
C LEU A 199 -1.88 11.86 14.36
N PRO A 200 -2.38 10.91 15.18
CA PRO A 200 -2.48 9.52 14.76
C PRO A 200 -3.46 9.36 13.59
N LEU A 201 -3.24 8.33 12.78
CA LEU A 201 -4.14 8.03 11.67
C LEU A 201 -5.46 7.45 12.20
N VAL A 202 -6.56 7.83 11.57
CA VAL A 202 -7.88 7.26 11.85
C VAL A 202 -7.85 5.75 11.57
N GLY A 203 -8.41 4.94 12.46
CA GLY A 203 -8.44 3.49 12.38
C GLY A 203 -7.12 2.79 12.73
N ASP A 204 -6.08 3.50 13.14
CA ASP A 204 -4.79 2.90 13.51
C ASP A 204 -4.78 2.37 14.94
N ARG A 205 -5.25 1.15 15.14
CA ARG A 205 -5.31 0.49 16.46
C ARG A 205 -3.96 0.26 17.16
N LYS A 206 -2.84 0.53 16.48
CA LYS A 206 -1.50 0.35 17.07
C LYS A 206 -0.89 1.67 17.56
N TYR A 207 -1.21 2.77 16.91
CA TYR A 207 -0.61 4.08 17.16
C TYR A 207 -1.61 5.13 17.65
N SER A 208 -2.90 4.87 17.54
CA SER A 208 -3.99 5.68 18.11
C SER A 208 -4.53 5.07 19.40
N LEU A 209 -5.11 5.88 20.25
CA LEU A 209 -5.94 5.49 21.40
C LEU A 209 -7.43 5.54 21.06
N ASN A 210 -7.79 6.08 19.89
CA ASN A 210 -9.16 6.18 19.42
C ASN A 210 -9.68 4.81 18.97
N ASP A 211 -10.91 4.50 19.30
CA ASP A 211 -11.60 3.28 18.86
C ASP A 211 -12.46 3.60 17.62
N ASP A 212 -11.78 3.79 16.50
CA ASP A 212 -12.44 4.10 15.24
C ASP A 212 -13.13 2.86 14.65
N PRO A 213 -14.38 2.98 14.15
CA PRO A 213 -15.14 1.86 13.59
C PRO A 213 -14.74 1.50 12.14
N CYS A 214 -13.49 1.73 11.78
CA CYS A 214 -13.01 1.51 10.41
C CYS A 214 -11.61 0.86 10.38
N GLU A 215 -11.18 0.42 9.21
CA GLU A 215 -9.79 0.07 8.93
C GLU A 215 -8.93 1.35 8.91
N ILE A 216 -7.60 1.18 9.03
CA ILE A 216 -6.68 2.32 9.01
C ILE A 216 -6.84 3.15 7.73
N ALA A 217 -7.04 4.45 7.90
CA ALA A 217 -7.13 5.41 6.80
C ALA A 217 -5.74 5.78 6.28
N LEU A 218 -5.06 4.80 5.70
CA LEU A 218 -3.79 4.94 4.99
C LEU A 218 -3.87 4.14 3.69
N TRP A 219 -3.75 4.83 2.58
CA TRP A 219 -3.96 4.30 1.25
C TRP A 219 -2.76 4.59 0.34
N SER A 220 -2.17 3.56 -0.27
CA SER A 220 -1.17 3.74 -1.33
C SER A 220 -1.88 4.21 -2.59
N HIS A 221 -1.82 5.51 -2.85
CA HIS A 221 -2.63 6.22 -3.83
C HIS A 221 -2.00 6.23 -5.22
N LYS A 222 -0.68 6.48 -5.29
CA LYS A 222 0.03 6.61 -6.56
C LYS A 222 1.37 5.89 -6.52
N LEU A 223 1.71 5.23 -7.62
CA LEU A 223 3.03 4.68 -7.90
C LEU A 223 3.53 5.23 -9.23
N GLY A 224 4.79 5.68 -9.26
CA GLY A 224 5.50 6.08 -10.47
C GLY A 224 6.84 5.34 -10.55
N PHE A 225 7.16 4.73 -11.70
CA PHE A 225 8.40 3.98 -11.89
C PHE A 225 8.67 3.73 -13.37
N TYR A 226 9.93 3.48 -13.72
CA TYR A 226 10.28 3.03 -15.06
C TYR A 226 9.95 1.55 -15.24
N HIS A 227 9.27 1.21 -16.33
CA HIS A 227 9.01 -0.18 -16.67
C HIS A 227 10.36 -0.94 -16.79
N PRO A 228 10.52 -2.09 -16.08
CA PRO A 228 11.82 -2.71 -15.86
C PRO A 228 12.51 -3.26 -17.12
N VAL A 229 11.80 -3.31 -18.25
CA VAL A 229 12.32 -3.82 -19.53
C VAL A 229 12.28 -2.75 -20.61
N THR A 230 11.20 -1.99 -20.75
CA THR A 230 11.06 -0.99 -21.82
C THR A 230 11.68 0.35 -21.43
N GLY A 231 11.90 0.63 -20.13
CA GLY A 231 12.37 1.93 -19.65
C GLY A 231 11.34 3.06 -19.78
N GLU A 232 10.10 2.77 -20.16
CA GLU A 232 9.02 3.75 -20.22
C GLU A 232 8.59 4.11 -18.80
N TRP A 233 8.39 5.42 -18.51
CA TRP A 233 7.83 5.87 -17.25
C TRP A 233 6.35 5.50 -17.16
N LEU A 234 5.97 4.77 -16.13
CA LEU A 234 4.59 4.37 -15.85
C LEU A 234 4.09 5.06 -14.58
N THR A 235 2.84 5.51 -14.63
CA THR A 235 2.16 6.07 -13.47
C THR A 235 0.82 5.37 -13.27
N PHE A 236 0.54 4.94 -12.05
CA PHE A 236 -0.73 4.34 -11.65
C PHE A 236 -1.29 5.13 -10.48
N THR A 237 -2.57 5.46 -10.55
CA THR A 237 -3.29 6.18 -9.50
C THR A 237 -4.60 5.45 -9.19
N LYS A 238 -4.95 5.38 -7.91
CA LYS A 238 -6.22 4.79 -7.46
C LYS A 238 -6.71 5.50 -6.22
N GLU A 239 -7.94 5.98 -6.27
CA GLU A 239 -8.61 6.58 -5.12
C GLU A 239 -8.94 5.53 -4.04
N PRO A 240 -8.96 5.93 -2.76
CA PRO A 240 -9.45 5.09 -1.69
C PRO A 240 -10.94 4.76 -1.88
N PRO A 241 -11.46 3.73 -1.17
CA PRO A 241 -12.87 3.37 -1.28
C PRO A 241 -13.79 4.48 -0.74
N GLU A 242 -14.97 4.66 -1.34
CA GLU A 242 -16.01 5.59 -0.89
C GLU A 242 -16.69 5.10 0.40
N THR A 243 -15.94 5.04 1.49
CA THR A 243 -16.39 4.64 2.82
C THR A 243 -15.80 5.58 3.87
N TYR A 244 -16.41 5.62 5.06
CA TYR A 244 -15.82 6.35 6.20
C TYR A 244 -14.40 5.84 6.50
N PRO A 245 -13.43 6.73 6.77
CA PRO A 245 -13.55 8.19 6.90
C PRO A 245 -13.26 8.97 5.60
N TRP A 246 -13.06 8.30 4.47
CA TRP A 246 -12.73 8.96 3.19
C TRP A 246 -13.83 9.85 2.65
N THR A 247 -15.11 9.51 2.97
CA THR A 247 -16.30 10.28 2.57
C THR A 247 -16.53 11.58 3.34
N GLU A 248 -15.68 11.88 4.31
CA GLU A 248 -15.72 13.15 5.06
C GLU A 248 -15.06 14.33 4.29
N PHE A 249 -14.46 14.04 3.10
CA PHE A 249 -13.66 15.00 2.33
C PHE A 249 -14.00 15.03 0.84
#